data_2b31f9dbc71ef9a126fcfd46e75984ad
#
_entry.id   2b31f9dbc71ef9a126fcfd46e75984ad
#
_cell.length_a   1.000
_cell.length_b   1.000
_cell.length_c   1.000
_cell.angle_alpha   90.00
_cell.angle_beta   90.00
_cell.angle_gamma   90.00
#
_symmetry.space_group_name_H-M   'P 1'
#
loop_
_entity.id
_entity.type
_entity.pdbx_description
1 polymer ?
#
loop_
_entity_poly.entity_id
_entity_poly.type
_entity_poly.pdbx_seq_one_letter_code
_entity_poly.pdbx_strand_id
1 'polypeptide(L)'
;MFFKVAGYSLLYRKFSVLLTILSVTISTFVLLGIEHIRAEARESFNNSVSGVDLIVGARTGQLNLLLYSVFHIGHATNNISWASYQALLTDHKIAWAIPISLGDSHRGYRVVGTTPDFFTHYRYGEQQPLKFTT
;
A
#
# COMPACT_ATOMS: atom_id res chain seq x y z
N MET A 1 -35.28 19.58 38.13
CA MET A 1 -34.65 18.94 39.32
C MET A 1 -33.72 17.80 38.98
N PHE A 2 -34.01 16.94 38.00
CA PHE A 2 -33.21 15.78 37.65
C PHE A 2 -31.75 16.06 37.26
N PHE A 3 -31.48 17.11 36.51
CA PHE A 3 -30.12 17.48 36.10
C PHE A 3 -29.19 17.88 37.26
N LYS A 4 -29.73 18.50 38.31
CA LYS A 4 -28.93 18.85 39.52
C LYS A 4 -28.56 17.60 40.30
N VAL A 5 -29.49 16.66 40.46
CA VAL A 5 -29.25 15.40 41.19
C VAL A 5 -28.24 14.52 40.41
N ALA A 6 -28.39 14.47 39.08
CA ALA A 6 -27.42 13.76 38.21
C ALA A 6 -26.01 14.36 38.33
N GLY A 7 -25.89 15.71 38.32
CA GLY A 7 -24.59 16.37 38.47
C GLY A 7 -23.92 16.09 39.82
N TYR A 8 -24.65 16.13 40.92
CA TYR A 8 -24.10 15.77 42.23
C TYR A 8 -23.72 14.30 42.32
N SER A 9 -24.47 13.38 41.73
CA SER A 9 -24.15 11.98 41.67
C SER A 9 -22.87 11.71 40.89
N LEU A 10 -22.63 12.42 39.77
CA LEU A 10 -21.40 12.33 38.96
C LEU A 10 -20.17 12.83 39.76
N LEU A 11 -20.33 13.93 40.49
CA LEU A 11 -19.26 14.47 41.35
C LEU A 11 -18.88 13.54 42.50
N TYR A 12 -19.85 12.81 43.06
CA TYR A 12 -19.57 11.82 44.10
C TYR A 12 -18.81 10.62 43.62
N ARG A 13 -18.99 10.23 42.31
CA ARG A 13 -18.32 9.11 41.65
C ARG A 13 -17.24 9.57 40.68
N LYS A 14 -16.56 10.68 40.97
CA LYS A 14 -15.61 11.34 40.08
C LYS A 14 -14.54 10.40 39.49
N PHE A 15 -14.03 9.46 40.27
CA PHE A 15 -13.04 8.47 39.81
C PHE A 15 -13.64 7.52 38.76
N SER A 16 -14.85 7.01 38.98
CA SER A 16 -15.51 6.11 38.03
C SER A 16 -15.84 6.85 36.72
N VAL A 17 -16.32 8.07 36.81
CA VAL A 17 -16.60 8.92 35.64
C VAL A 17 -15.32 9.25 34.88
N LEU A 18 -14.24 9.60 35.59
CA LEU A 18 -12.94 9.86 34.97
C LEU A 18 -12.40 8.63 34.23
N LEU A 19 -12.47 7.46 34.84
CA LEU A 19 -12.04 6.21 34.19
C LEU A 19 -12.86 5.88 32.96
N THR A 20 -14.16 6.11 33.00
CA THR A 20 -15.05 5.89 31.83
C THR A 20 -14.69 6.85 30.70
N ILE A 21 -14.51 8.14 31.00
CA ILE A 21 -14.10 9.15 30.01
C ILE A 21 -12.74 8.78 29.40
N LEU A 22 -11.78 8.42 30.24
CA LEU A 22 -10.44 8.00 29.80
C LEU A 22 -10.53 6.79 28.87
N SER A 23 -11.29 5.78 29.24
CA SER A 23 -11.48 4.57 28.43
C SER A 23 -12.09 4.87 27.08
N VAL A 24 -13.15 5.68 27.03
CA VAL A 24 -13.79 6.09 25.77
C VAL A 24 -12.84 6.92 24.92
N THR A 25 -12.09 7.84 25.54
CA THR A 25 -11.12 8.68 24.83
C THR A 25 -10.02 7.84 24.19
N ILE A 26 -9.44 6.89 24.94
CA ILE A 26 -8.40 6.00 24.42
C ILE A 26 -8.97 5.15 23.28
N SER A 27 -10.15 4.57 23.44
CA SER A 27 -10.79 3.74 22.42
C SER A 27 -11.04 4.53 21.14
N THR A 28 -11.55 5.75 21.25
CA THR A 28 -11.79 6.62 20.11
C THR A 28 -10.46 7.03 19.43
N PHE A 29 -9.46 7.36 20.22
CA PHE A 29 -8.14 7.72 19.70
C PHE A 29 -7.50 6.57 18.92
N VAL A 30 -7.57 5.35 19.44
CA VAL A 30 -7.05 4.15 18.75
C VAL A 30 -7.81 3.90 17.46
N LEU A 31 -9.13 4.00 17.49
CA LEU A 31 -9.97 3.79 16.31
C LEU A 31 -9.65 4.80 15.20
N LEU A 32 -9.58 6.09 15.54
CA LEU A 32 -9.22 7.14 14.58
C LEU A 32 -7.79 6.98 14.07
N GLY A 33 -6.86 6.57 14.93
CA GLY A 33 -5.47 6.29 14.54
C GLY A 33 -5.37 5.15 13.52
N ILE A 34 -6.11 4.06 13.74
CA ILE A 34 -6.15 2.93 12.79
C ILE A 34 -6.74 3.36 11.45
N GLU A 35 -7.84 4.13 11.45
CA GLU A 35 -8.43 4.61 10.20
C GLU A 35 -7.51 5.57 9.45
N HIS A 36 -6.79 6.43 10.16
CA HIS A 36 -5.81 7.32 9.55
C HIS A 36 -4.67 6.54 8.88
N ILE A 37 -4.07 5.58 9.60
CA ILE A 37 -3.02 4.72 9.04
C ILE A 37 -3.54 3.93 7.84
N ARG A 38 -4.77 3.43 7.89
CA ARG A 38 -5.39 2.69 6.78
C ARG A 38 -5.58 3.57 5.55
N ALA A 39 -6.01 4.82 5.74
CA ALA A 39 -6.20 5.78 4.65
C ALA A 39 -4.86 6.11 3.98
N GLU A 40 -3.84 6.46 4.76
CA GLU A 40 -2.48 6.73 4.29
C GLU A 40 -1.86 5.54 3.56
N ALA A 41 -2.01 4.32 4.11
CA ALA A 41 -1.50 3.11 3.47
C ALA A 41 -2.19 2.84 2.12
N ARG A 42 -3.51 3.07 2.04
CA ARG A 42 -4.26 2.91 0.78
C ARG A 42 -3.85 3.96 -0.25
N GLU A 43 -3.67 5.20 0.17
CA GLU A 43 -3.22 6.28 -0.71
C GLU A 43 -1.80 6.03 -1.23
N SER A 44 -0.89 5.65 -0.35
CA SER A 44 0.48 5.28 -0.71
C SER A 44 0.51 4.10 -1.70
N PHE A 45 -0.35 3.10 -1.48
CA PHE A 45 -0.49 1.98 -2.41
C PHE A 45 -1.01 2.43 -3.78
N ASN A 46 -2.09 3.19 -3.82
CA ASN A 46 -2.66 3.69 -5.07
C ASN A 46 -1.64 4.55 -5.85
N ASN A 47 -0.85 5.35 -5.14
CA ASN A 47 0.18 6.18 -5.74
C ASN A 47 1.35 5.36 -6.31
N SER A 48 1.66 4.22 -5.69
CA SER A 48 2.75 3.33 -6.16
C SER A 48 2.35 2.45 -7.35
N VAL A 49 1.05 2.18 -7.55
CA VAL A 49 0.53 1.27 -8.58
C VAL A 49 -0.37 2.01 -9.59
N SER A 50 -0.21 3.33 -9.70
CA SER A 50 -1.03 4.15 -10.60
C SER A 50 -0.94 3.67 -12.05
N GLY A 51 -2.10 3.30 -12.62
CA GLY A 51 -2.20 2.89 -14.03
C GLY A 51 -1.89 1.43 -14.32
N VAL A 52 -1.78 0.57 -13.31
CA VAL A 52 -1.59 -0.88 -13.48
C VAL A 52 -2.83 -1.61 -12.96
N ASP A 53 -3.51 -2.36 -13.82
CA ASP A 53 -4.73 -3.09 -13.47
C ASP A 53 -4.43 -4.45 -12.83
N LEU A 54 -3.33 -5.10 -13.22
CA LEU A 54 -3.01 -6.45 -12.80
C LEU A 54 -1.50 -6.66 -12.66
N ILE A 55 -1.10 -7.32 -11.59
CA ILE A 55 0.26 -7.78 -11.36
C ILE A 55 0.28 -9.30 -11.48
N VAL A 56 1.07 -9.81 -12.43
CA VAL A 56 1.21 -11.23 -12.67
C VAL A 56 2.58 -11.69 -12.20
N GLY A 57 2.61 -12.71 -11.37
CA GLY A 57 3.84 -13.31 -10.84
C GLY A 57 3.78 -14.84 -10.84
N ALA A 58 4.94 -15.47 -10.66
CA ALA A 58 5.01 -16.91 -10.41
C ALA A 58 4.26 -17.24 -9.10
N ARG A 59 3.88 -18.51 -8.92
CA ARG A 59 3.16 -18.97 -7.71
C ARG A 59 3.99 -18.71 -6.46
N THR A 60 3.66 -17.62 -5.80
CA THR A 60 4.18 -17.19 -4.48
C THR A 60 3.02 -16.68 -3.64
N GLY A 61 3.26 -16.36 -2.37
CA GLY A 61 2.25 -15.68 -1.57
C GLY A 61 1.88 -14.31 -2.16
N GLN A 62 0.62 -13.92 -2.08
CA GLN A 62 0.13 -12.62 -2.58
C GLN A 62 0.92 -11.45 -1.99
N LEU A 63 1.26 -11.54 -0.70
CA LEU A 63 2.05 -10.52 0.00
C LEU A 63 3.46 -10.40 -0.59
N ASN A 64 4.13 -11.52 -0.89
CA ASN A 64 5.46 -11.51 -1.50
C ASN A 64 5.44 -10.90 -2.90
N LEU A 65 4.43 -11.22 -3.69
CA LEU A 65 4.27 -10.65 -5.03
C LEU A 65 4.11 -9.12 -4.95
N LEU A 66 3.29 -8.65 -4.03
CA LEU A 66 3.04 -7.23 -3.82
C LEU A 66 4.28 -6.49 -3.33
N LEU A 67 4.97 -7.01 -2.32
CA LEU A 67 6.20 -6.42 -1.79
C LEU A 67 7.29 -6.34 -2.87
N TYR A 68 7.41 -7.37 -3.70
CA TYR A 68 8.41 -7.42 -4.75
C TYR A 68 8.09 -6.48 -5.91
N SER A 69 6.88 -6.52 -6.44
CA SER A 69 6.51 -5.79 -7.66
C SER A 69 6.23 -4.31 -7.44
N VAL A 70 5.66 -3.94 -6.28
CA VAL A 70 5.25 -2.57 -5.99
C VAL A 70 6.29 -1.84 -5.14
N PHE A 71 6.72 -2.47 -4.06
CA PHE A 71 7.65 -1.84 -3.11
C PHE A 71 9.12 -2.15 -3.40
N HIS A 72 9.41 -3.02 -4.37
CA HIS A 72 10.76 -3.47 -4.73
C HIS A 72 11.55 -4.04 -3.53
N ILE A 73 10.84 -4.67 -2.58
CA ILE A 73 11.39 -5.23 -1.35
C ILE A 73 11.40 -6.76 -1.42
N GLY A 74 12.49 -7.37 -0.96
CA GLY A 74 12.64 -8.83 -0.86
C GLY A 74 13.29 -9.45 -2.08
N HIS A 75 13.19 -10.77 -2.16
CA HIS A 75 13.74 -11.59 -3.25
C HIS A 75 12.62 -12.38 -3.92
N ALA A 76 12.71 -12.55 -5.24
CA ALA A 76 11.79 -13.42 -5.94
C ALA A 76 12.02 -14.87 -5.51
N THR A 77 11.00 -15.50 -4.95
CA THR A 77 11.05 -16.95 -4.64
C THR A 77 10.90 -17.81 -5.88
N ASN A 78 10.18 -17.31 -6.89
CA ASN A 78 10.01 -17.93 -8.20
C ASN A 78 9.90 -16.84 -9.26
N ASN A 79 10.33 -17.16 -10.49
CA ASN A 79 10.29 -16.27 -11.63
C ASN A 79 9.29 -16.76 -12.69
N ILE A 80 8.74 -15.84 -13.45
CA ILE A 80 7.98 -16.14 -14.67
C ILE A 80 8.99 -16.42 -15.79
N SER A 81 8.75 -17.47 -16.60
CA SER A 81 9.55 -17.72 -17.77
C SER A 81 9.31 -16.67 -18.86
N TRP A 82 10.31 -16.40 -19.69
CA TRP A 82 10.19 -15.51 -20.83
C TRP A 82 9.08 -15.95 -21.81
N ALA A 83 8.93 -17.26 -21.99
CA ALA A 83 7.86 -17.84 -22.82
C ALA A 83 6.47 -17.51 -22.28
N SER A 84 6.29 -17.56 -20.95
CA SER A 84 5.02 -17.18 -20.31
C SER A 84 4.73 -15.69 -20.49
N TYR A 85 5.74 -14.83 -20.39
CA TYR A 85 5.59 -13.40 -20.67
C TYR A 85 5.18 -13.14 -22.12
N GLN A 86 5.81 -13.81 -23.09
CA GLN A 86 5.43 -13.69 -24.51
C GLN A 86 4.00 -14.17 -24.77
N ALA A 87 3.58 -15.25 -24.10
CA ALA A 87 2.20 -15.73 -24.20
C ALA A 87 1.18 -14.70 -23.69
N LEU A 88 1.52 -13.96 -22.63
CA LEU A 88 0.68 -12.85 -22.15
C LEU A 88 0.54 -11.73 -23.18
N LEU A 89 1.62 -11.37 -23.86
CA LEU A 89 1.59 -10.32 -24.90
C LEU A 89 0.73 -10.69 -26.12
N THR A 90 0.51 -11.99 -26.33
CA THR A 90 -0.32 -12.48 -27.46
C THR A 90 -1.81 -12.49 -27.12
N ASP A 91 -2.20 -12.30 -25.87
CA ASP A 91 -3.61 -12.26 -25.46
C ASP A 91 -4.24 -10.91 -25.84
N HIS A 92 -5.28 -10.95 -26.66
CA HIS A 92 -6.03 -9.77 -27.12
C HIS A 92 -6.70 -8.95 -25.99
N LYS A 93 -6.79 -9.50 -24.78
CA LYS A 93 -7.34 -8.81 -23.60
C LYS A 93 -6.31 -7.96 -22.88
N ILE A 94 -5.03 -8.12 -23.20
CA ILE A 94 -3.92 -7.40 -22.57
C ILE A 94 -3.47 -6.29 -23.52
N ALA A 95 -3.66 -5.04 -23.09
CA ALA A 95 -3.24 -3.88 -23.87
C ALA A 95 -1.71 -3.72 -23.86
N TRP A 96 -1.08 -3.97 -22.71
CA TRP A 96 0.36 -3.93 -22.51
C TRP A 96 0.77 -4.73 -21.28
N ALA A 97 1.98 -5.24 -21.28
CA ALA A 97 2.58 -5.88 -20.13
C ALA A 97 4.07 -5.50 -20.03
N ILE A 98 4.53 -5.19 -18.85
CA ILE A 98 5.90 -4.75 -18.57
C ILE A 98 6.55 -5.77 -17.65
N PRO A 99 7.66 -6.41 -18.08
CA PRO A 99 8.40 -7.31 -17.23
C PRO A 99 9.25 -6.51 -16.24
N ILE A 100 9.25 -6.93 -14.98
CA ILE A 100 10.07 -6.35 -13.92
C ILE A 100 10.93 -7.45 -13.29
N SER A 101 12.23 -7.21 -13.26
CA SER A 101 13.20 -8.05 -12.57
C SER A 101 14.02 -7.19 -11.61
N LEU A 102 14.11 -7.59 -10.36
CA LEU A 102 14.93 -6.89 -9.37
C LEU A 102 16.32 -7.50 -9.30
N GLY A 103 17.33 -6.69 -9.55
CA GLY A 103 18.73 -7.02 -9.36
C GLY A 103 19.25 -6.64 -7.98
N ASP A 104 20.57 -6.65 -7.84
CA ASP A 104 21.25 -6.15 -6.65
C ASP A 104 21.12 -4.64 -6.48
N SER A 105 21.55 -4.13 -5.33
CA SER A 105 21.58 -2.71 -5.09
C SER A 105 22.83 -2.05 -5.66
N HIS A 106 22.65 -0.87 -6.27
CA HIS A 106 23.74 0.00 -6.67
C HIS A 106 23.64 1.33 -5.92
N ARG A 107 24.66 1.70 -5.17
CA ARG A 107 24.70 2.92 -4.34
C ARG A 107 23.52 3.09 -3.39
N GLY A 108 23.02 1.97 -2.84
CA GLY A 108 21.86 1.97 -1.92
C GLY A 108 20.49 1.95 -2.61
N TYR A 109 20.43 2.00 -3.94
CA TYR A 109 19.20 1.91 -4.71
C TYR A 109 19.06 0.53 -5.36
N ARG A 110 17.85 -0.01 -5.35
CA ARG A 110 17.57 -1.29 -6.00
C ARG A 110 17.61 -1.14 -7.52
N VAL A 111 18.34 -2.02 -8.20
CA VAL A 111 18.36 -2.05 -9.66
C VAL A 111 17.13 -2.78 -10.18
N VAL A 112 16.42 -2.17 -11.11
CA VAL A 112 15.24 -2.72 -11.75
C VAL A 112 15.55 -2.98 -13.24
N GLY A 113 15.50 -4.25 -13.65
CA GLY A 113 15.55 -4.64 -15.05
C GLY A 113 14.15 -4.63 -15.65
N THR A 114 13.96 -3.91 -16.75
CA THR A 114 12.66 -3.76 -17.42
C THR A 114 12.84 -3.44 -18.91
N THR A 115 11.76 -3.26 -19.65
CA THR A 115 11.75 -2.80 -21.04
C THR A 115 11.54 -1.28 -21.13
N PRO A 116 11.87 -0.64 -22.28
CA PRO A 116 11.61 0.79 -22.49
C PRO A 116 10.14 1.19 -22.31
N ASP A 117 9.20 0.28 -22.51
CA ASP A 117 7.76 0.49 -22.32
C ASP A 117 7.41 0.88 -20.88
N PHE A 118 8.26 0.52 -19.93
CA PHE A 118 8.14 0.97 -18.54
C PHE A 118 8.06 2.48 -18.44
N PHE A 119 8.90 3.20 -19.16
CA PHE A 119 8.96 4.67 -19.11
C PHE A 119 7.75 5.33 -19.84
N THR A 120 7.12 4.59 -20.72
CA THR A 120 5.95 5.07 -21.48
C THR A 120 4.65 4.88 -20.70
N HIS A 121 4.49 3.72 -20.06
CA HIS A 121 3.22 3.32 -19.44
C HIS A 121 3.21 3.51 -17.93
N TYR A 122 4.36 3.35 -17.26
CA TYR A 122 4.42 3.48 -15.82
C TYR A 122 4.18 4.93 -15.39
N ARG A 123 3.27 5.10 -14.43
CA ARG A 123 2.92 6.38 -13.83
C ARG A 123 3.13 6.29 -12.32
N TYR A 124 3.54 7.36 -11.68
CA TYR A 124 3.67 7.45 -10.23
C TYR A 124 2.83 8.61 -9.69
N GLY A 125 2.50 8.53 -8.40
CA GLY A 125 1.65 9.54 -7.77
C GLY A 125 0.31 9.71 -8.52
N GLU A 126 -0.13 10.93 -8.71
CA GLU A 126 -1.35 11.27 -9.46
C GLU A 126 -1.17 11.10 -10.98
N GLN A 127 -0.81 9.89 -11.44
CA GLN A 127 -0.56 9.53 -12.84
C GLN A 127 0.53 10.37 -13.55
N GLN A 128 1.54 10.80 -12.80
CA GLN A 128 2.63 11.59 -13.34
C GLN A 128 3.64 10.72 -14.13
N PRO A 129 4.11 11.17 -15.30
CA PRO A 129 5.16 10.47 -16.03
C PRO A 129 6.50 10.58 -15.31
N LEU A 130 7.36 9.56 -15.47
CA LEU A 130 8.72 9.60 -14.97
C LEU A 130 9.49 10.77 -15.61
N LYS A 131 10.13 11.59 -14.80
CA LYS A 131 11.00 12.69 -15.23
C LYS A 131 12.44 12.32 -14.90
N PHE A 132 13.31 12.42 -15.88
CA PHE A 132 14.74 12.22 -15.69
C PHE A 132 15.40 13.58 -15.53
N THR A 133 16.25 13.70 -14.50
CA THR A 133 17.15 14.85 -14.36
C THR A 133 18.45 14.49 -15.07
N THR A 134 18.80 15.23 -16.09
CA THR A 134 20.11 15.19 -16.76
C THR A 134 21.17 15.88 -15.92
#